data_efc1eede8977cdf8984c43841bccbd68
#
_entry.id   efc1eede8977cdf8984c43841bccbd68
#
_cell.length_a   1.000
_cell.length_b   1.000
_cell.length_c   1.000
_cell.angle_alpha   90.00
_cell.angle_beta   90.00
_cell.angle_gamma   90.00
#
_symmetry.space_group_name_H-M   'P 1'
#
loop_
_entity.id
_entity.type
_entity.pdbx_description
1 polymer ?
#
loop_
_entity_poly.entity_id
_entity_poly.type
_entity_poly.pdbx_seq_one_letter_code
_entity_poly.pdbx_strand_id
1 'polypeptide(L)'
;MEMVINHLGQGKLNFTLPLFYSKITKEVENMKYLELIAPCHFGLESVLKREILELGYDISKVEDGRVTFLGDAEAICRANIFLRTAERILLKVGEFKAVTFDELFEKTKALPWEAYIPSNGKFWVTKAASVKSKLFSPSDIQSIMKKAMVERLKTCYHKEWFQEDGPSYPVRVFLMKDIVTVGIDTSGISLHKRGYRQKTAKAPITETLAAALIMLTPWKKDRIFVDPFCGSGTFPIEAAMIAANIAPGMNRSFTAEEWGNLIPRKLWYDTVEEAQELIDDEIEVDIQGYDIDGEVIKAARQNAEDAGVAHLIHFQQRPVSELRHPKKYGFIITNPPYGERLEEKSALPKLYREFGESYQKLDSWSAYMITSYEDAERYFGKKANKNRKIYNGMIKTYFYQFQGPKPPKRRQNTSDIKRG
;
A
#
# COMPACT_ATOMS: atom_id res chain seq x y z
N MET A 1 38.07 -17.17 -25.60
CA MET A 1 38.78 -17.76 -24.45
C MET A 1 38.65 -19.28 -24.52
N GLU A 2 39.24 -19.76 -25.60
CA GLU A 2 39.52 -21.20 -25.82
C GLU A 2 40.87 -21.46 -25.21
N MET A 3 40.95 -22.39 -24.34
CA MET A 3 42.04 -23.25 -23.93
C MET A 3 41.87 -23.65 -22.48
N VAL A 4 41.37 -24.84 -22.26
CA VAL A 4 41.73 -25.89 -21.31
C VAL A 4 40.65 -26.97 -21.40
N ILE A 5 40.70 -27.77 -22.47
CA ILE A 5 40.13 -29.11 -22.49
C ILE A 5 41.13 -29.98 -23.21
N ASN A 6 41.97 -30.63 -22.46
CA ASN A 6 42.57 -31.90 -22.84
C ASN A 6 43.33 -32.51 -21.62
N HIS A 7 42.98 -33.73 -21.34
CA HIS A 7 43.51 -34.71 -20.38
C HIS A 7 42.63 -34.92 -19.15
N LEU A 8 41.75 -35.93 -19.30
CA LEU A 8 41.72 -37.08 -18.38
C LEU A 8 40.70 -38.12 -18.88
N GLY A 9 41.19 -39.21 -19.16
CA GLY A 9 40.87 -40.61 -19.23
C GLY A 9 39.38 -41.07 -19.34
N GLN A 10 39.17 -41.95 -20.30
CA GLN A 10 38.00 -42.80 -20.51
C GLN A 10 37.60 -43.56 -19.24
N GLY A 11 36.46 -43.24 -18.66
CA GLY A 11 35.77 -44.05 -17.68
C GLY A 11 34.27 -43.88 -17.88
N LYS A 12 33.60 -44.89 -18.47
CA LYS A 12 32.13 -44.94 -18.58
C LYS A 12 31.52 -45.01 -17.18
N LEU A 13 30.95 -43.93 -16.71
CA LEU A 13 30.00 -43.92 -15.61
C LEU A 13 28.69 -43.33 -16.16
N ASN A 14 27.72 -44.23 -16.36
CA ASN A 14 26.33 -43.86 -16.63
C ASN A 14 25.76 -43.15 -15.41
N PHE A 15 25.75 -41.84 -15.42
CA PHE A 15 24.94 -41.04 -14.50
C PHE A 15 23.65 -40.58 -15.19
N THR A 16 22.58 -41.25 -14.87
CA THR A 16 21.21 -40.81 -15.11
C THR A 16 20.92 -39.60 -14.20
N LEU A 17 21.41 -38.43 -14.55
CA LEU A 17 21.11 -37.13 -13.94
C LEU A 17 20.75 -36.13 -15.04
N PRO A 18 19.62 -36.27 -15.71
CA PRO A 18 19.14 -35.17 -16.53
C PRO A 18 17.67 -34.78 -16.34
N LEU A 19 16.80 -35.60 -15.79
CA LEU A 19 15.37 -35.28 -15.77
C LEU A 19 14.95 -34.32 -14.65
N PHE A 20 15.66 -34.32 -13.53
CA PHE A 20 15.34 -33.44 -12.41
C PHE A 20 15.87 -32.01 -12.62
N TYR A 21 17.08 -31.88 -13.14
CA TYR A 21 17.69 -30.57 -13.44
C TYR A 21 17.03 -29.89 -14.63
N SER A 22 16.61 -30.62 -15.66
CA SER A 22 15.89 -30.05 -16.81
C SER A 22 14.42 -29.65 -16.48
N LYS A 23 13.82 -30.29 -15.48
CA LYS A 23 12.52 -29.90 -14.98
C LYS A 23 12.59 -28.64 -14.13
N ILE A 24 13.61 -28.54 -13.27
CA ILE A 24 13.87 -27.35 -12.44
C ILE A 24 14.26 -26.15 -13.32
N THR A 25 15.11 -26.32 -14.33
CA THR A 25 15.47 -25.23 -15.25
C THR A 25 14.30 -24.79 -16.14
N LYS A 26 13.44 -25.70 -16.60
CA LYS A 26 12.20 -25.35 -17.32
C LYS A 26 11.14 -24.69 -16.42
N GLU A 27 11.05 -25.09 -15.16
CA GLU A 27 10.17 -24.43 -14.20
C GLU A 27 10.70 -23.05 -13.78
N VAL A 28 12.01 -22.86 -13.68
CA VAL A 28 12.65 -21.56 -13.43
C VAL A 28 12.56 -20.64 -14.66
N GLU A 29 12.67 -21.16 -15.89
CA GLU A 29 12.39 -20.38 -17.12
C GLU A 29 10.90 -20.06 -17.30
N ASN A 30 9.97 -20.88 -16.78
CA ASN A 30 8.54 -20.58 -16.72
C ASN A 30 8.11 -19.70 -15.52
N MET A 31 8.97 -19.46 -14.51
CA MET A 31 8.74 -18.47 -13.45
C MET A 31 8.99 -17.01 -13.92
N LYS A 32 8.99 -16.77 -15.21
CA LYS A 32 9.22 -15.42 -15.77
C LYS A 32 8.14 -14.40 -15.39
N TYR A 33 6.98 -14.87 -14.95
CA TYR A 33 5.90 -14.00 -14.48
C TYR A 33 5.18 -14.59 -13.27
N LEU A 34 5.41 -13.99 -12.11
CA LEU A 34 4.65 -14.24 -10.90
C LEU A 34 3.37 -13.39 -10.91
N GLU A 35 2.26 -13.93 -10.41
CA GLU A 35 1.09 -13.11 -10.10
C GLU A 35 1.24 -12.55 -8.68
N LEU A 36 1.19 -11.22 -8.56
CA LEU A 36 1.26 -10.50 -7.30
C LEU A 36 -0.08 -9.85 -7.01
N ILE A 37 -0.59 -10.01 -5.80
CA ILE A 37 -1.85 -9.40 -5.36
C ILE A 37 -1.52 -8.26 -4.40
N ALA A 38 -2.01 -7.06 -4.70
CA ALA A 38 -1.91 -5.89 -3.85
C ALA A 38 -3.31 -5.50 -3.32
N PRO A 39 -3.69 -5.88 -2.07
CA PRO A 39 -4.89 -5.37 -1.44
C PRO A 39 -4.78 -3.86 -1.17
N CYS A 40 -5.90 -3.15 -1.29
CA CYS A 40 -6.02 -1.73 -0.99
C CYS A 40 -7.37 -1.41 -0.34
N HIS A 41 -7.55 -0.17 0.08
CA HIS A 41 -8.84 0.30 0.55
C HIS A 41 -9.88 0.23 -0.59
N PHE A 42 -11.05 -0.31 -0.28
CA PHE A 42 -12.17 -0.43 -1.21
C PHE A 42 -12.55 0.92 -1.83
N GLY A 43 -12.67 0.95 -3.15
CA GLY A 43 -12.97 2.16 -3.93
C GLY A 43 -11.73 2.97 -4.34
N LEU A 44 -10.52 2.52 -3.99
CA LEU A 44 -9.25 3.16 -4.35
C LEU A 44 -8.39 2.32 -5.30
N GLU A 45 -8.94 1.24 -5.86
CA GLU A 45 -8.26 0.31 -6.77
C GLU A 45 -7.68 1.04 -8.00
N SER A 46 -8.36 2.09 -8.47
CA SER A 46 -7.88 2.88 -9.61
C SER A 46 -6.60 3.68 -9.32
N VAL A 47 -6.39 4.06 -8.05
CA VAL A 47 -5.18 4.75 -7.61
C VAL A 47 -4.02 3.75 -7.56
N LEU A 48 -4.22 2.62 -6.89
CA LEU A 48 -3.23 1.55 -6.83
C LEU A 48 -2.86 1.01 -8.21
N LYS A 49 -3.87 0.80 -9.09
CA LYS A 49 -3.63 0.39 -10.47
C LYS A 49 -2.67 1.36 -11.19
N ARG A 50 -2.85 2.66 -11.01
CA ARG A 50 -1.98 3.67 -11.62
C ARG A 50 -0.55 3.57 -11.10
N GLU A 51 -0.36 3.41 -9.78
CA GLU A 51 0.97 3.23 -9.19
C GLU A 51 1.69 2.00 -9.76
N ILE A 52 0.99 0.86 -9.89
CA ILE A 52 1.57 -0.38 -10.43
C ILE A 52 1.98 -0.19 -11.90
N LEU A 53 1.14 0.49 -12.71
CA LEU A 53 1.48 0.81 -14.11
C LEU A 53 2.66 1.79 -14.20
N GLU A 54 2.75 2.78 -13.30
CA GLU A 54 3.88 3.73 -13.23
C GLU A 54 5.18 3.03 -12.81
N LEU A 55 5.12 1.92 -12.05
CA LEU A 55 6.26 1.06 -11.77
C LEU A 55 6.66 0.16 -12.96
N GLY A 56 5.87 0.14 -14.04
CA GLY A 56 6.15 -0.63 -15.26
C GLY A 56 5.58 -2.05 -15.28
N TYR A 57 4.64 -2.41 -14.40
CA TYR A 57 4.05 -3.75 -14.32
C TYR A 57 2.66 -3.83 -14.94
N ASP A 58 2.39 -4.92 -15.66
CA ASP A 58 1.11 -5.19 -16.30
C ASP A 58 0.06 -5.69 -15.32
N ILE A 59 -1.15 -5.14 -15.40
CA ILE A 59 -2.30 -5.52 -14.60
C ILE A 59 -2.96 -6.77 -15.18
N SER A 60 -3.06 -7.85 -14.40
CA SER A 60 -3.81 -9.04 -14.81
C SER A 60 -5.29 -8.98 -14.38
N LYS A 61 -5.60 -8.41 -13.21
CA LYS A 61 -6.98 -8.36 -12.70
C LYS A 61 -7.19 -7.18 -11.74
N VAL A 62 -8.35 -6.54 -11.82
CA VAL A 62 -8.81 -5.55 -10.82
C VAL A 62 -10.12 -6.05 -10.22
N GLU A 63 -10.15 -6.15 -8.91
CA GLU A 63 -11.30 -6.58 -8.13
C GLU A 63 -11.53 -5.63 -6.96
N ASP A 64 -12.71 -5.71 -6.35
CA ASP A 64 -13.04 -4.90 -5.17
C ASP A 64 -11.99 -5.08 -4.05
N GLY A 65 -11.29 -4.00 -3.72
CA GLY A 65 -10.28 -3.94 -2.66
C GLY A 65 -8.93 -4.57 -3.00
N ARG A 66 -8.65 -4.92 -4.28
CA ARG A 66 -7.33 -5.45 -4.68
C ARG A 66 -7.04 -5.31 -6.18
N VAL A 67 -5.77 -5.25 -6.49
CA VAL A 67 -5.24 -5.29 -7.85
C VAL A 67 -4.26 -6.45 -7.96
N THR A 68 -4.37 -7.27 -9.00
CA THR A 68 -3.42 -8.34 -9.32
C THR A 68 -2.62 -7.93 -10.54
N PHE A 69 -1.31 -8.13 -10.51
CA PHE A 69 -0.39 -7.73 -11.57
C PHE A 69 0.68 -8.81 -11.78
N LEU A 70 1.36 -8.71 -12.92
CA LEU A 70 2.42 -9.63 -13.32
C LEU A 70 3.78 -9.01 -13.01
N GLY A 71 4.69 -9.81 -12.47
CA GLY A 71 6.05 -9.39 -12.18
C GLY A 71 6.97 -10.58 -11.92
N ASP A 72 8.18 -10.30 -11.48
CA ASP A 72 9.21 -11.26 -11.12
C ASP A 72 9.64 -11.08 -9.66
N ALA A 73 10.80 -11.62 -9.28
CA ALA A 73 11.33 -11.45 -7.93
C ALA A 73 11.64 -9.98 -7.60
N GLU A 74 12.09 -9.19 -8.58
CA GLU A 74 12.33 -7.75 -8.42
C GLU A 74 11.02 -6.99 -8.19
N ALA A 75 9.95 -7.38 -8.88
CA ALA A 75 8.62 -6.80 -8.68
C ALA A 75 8.11 -6.93 -7.24
N ILE A 76 8.46 -8.02 -6.53
CA ILE A 76 8.14 -8.17 -5.10
C ILE A 76 8.85 -7.10 -4.28
N CYS A 77 10.14 -6.87 -4.52
CA CYS A 77 10.93 -5.85 -3.82
C CYS A 77 10.36 -4.46 -4.11
N ARG A 78 10.23 -4.10 -5.39
CA ARG A 78 9.75 -2.79 -5.83
C ARG A 78 8.34 -2.49 -5.36
N ALA A 79 7.42 -3.45 -5.43
CA ALA A 79 6.05 -3.26 -4.96
C ALA A 79 5.97 -3.00 -3.46
N ASN A 80 6.77 -3.69 -2.63
CA ASN A 80 6.82 -3.47 -1.19
C ASN A 80 7.45 -2.12 -0.83
N ILE A 81 8.45 -1.66 -1.58
CA ILE A 81 9.20 -0.43 -1.28
C ILE A 81 8.47 0.81 -1.83
N PHE A 82 7.95 0.77 -3.05
CA PHE A 82 7.43 1.95 -3.75
C PHE A 82 5.92 2.17 -3.63
N LEU A 83 5.08 1.11 -3.51
CA LEU A 83 3.63 1.29 -3.52
C LEU A 83 3.14 1.99 -2.24
N ARG A 84 2.54 3.15 -2.41
CA ARG A 84 2.04 4.01 -1.33
C ARG A 84 0.66 3.58 -0.84
N THR A 85 -0.16 3.01 -1.74
CA THR A 85 -1.58 2.75 -1.49
C THR A 85 -1.93 1.28 -1.30
N ALA A 86 -0.97 0.38 -1.48
CA ALA A 86 -1.10 -1.04 -1.17
C ALA A 86 -1.03 -1.28 0.35
N GLU A 87 -1.91 -2.15 0.87
CA GLU A 87 -1.86 -2.59 2.27
C GLU A 87 -0.82 -3.68 2.50
N ARG A 88 -0.56 -4.49 1.46
CA ARG A 88 0.37 -5.62 1.43
C ARG A 88 0.69 -5.98 0.00
N ILE A 89 1.71 -6.83 -0.16
CA ILE A 89 1.99 -7.53 -1.41
C ILE A 89 1.94 -9.03 -1.11
N LEU A 90 1.14 -9.77 -1.86
CA LEU A 90 1.01 -11.21 -1.72
C LEU A 90 1.49 -11.90 -2.99
N LEU A 91 2.34 -12.89 -2.85
CA LEU A 91 2.69 -13.81 -3.94
C LEU A 91 1.55 -14.81 -4.12
N LYS A 92 0.83 -14.75 -5.23
CA LYS A 92 -0.31 -15.64 -5.52
C LYS A 92 0.18 -17.05 -5.77
N VAL A 93 -0.32 -18.01 -4.98
CA VAL A 93 -0.02 -19.43 -5.14
C VAL A 93 -1.03 -20.12 -6.04
N GLY A 94 -2.28 -19.70 -5.96
CA GLY A 94 -3.35 -20.25 -6.80
C GLY A 94 -4.73 -19.67 -6.53
N GLU A 95 -5.65 -20.04 -7.42
CA GLU A 95 -7.08 -19.67 -7.34
C GLU A 95 -7.93 -20.86 -7.80
N PHE A 96 -8.96 -21.20 -7.03
CA PHE A 96 -9.86 -22.31 -7.33
C PHE A 96 -11.22 -22.15 -6.67
N LYS A 97 -12.22 -22.86 -7.17
CA LYS A 97 -13.55 -22.91 -6.55
C LYS A 97 -13.60 -24.03 -5.50
N ALA A 98 -14.17 -23.75 -4.32
CA ALA A 98 -14.46 -24.75 -3.30
C ALA A 98 -15.77 -24.42 -2.57
N VAL A 99 -16.66 -25.40 -2.47
CA VAL A 99 -17.98 -25.28 -1.81
C VAL A 99 -18.12 -26.22 -0.62
N THR A 100 -17.19 -27.16 -0.45
CA THR A 100 -17.06 -28.07 0.70
C THR A 100 -15.64 -28.01 1.27
N PHE A 101 -15.47 -28.47 2.52
CA PHE A 101 -14.17 -28.54 3.15
C PHE A 101 -13.26 -29.61 2.51
N ASP A 102 -13.83 -30.69 1.97
CA ASP A 102 -13.09 -31.71 1.22
C ASP A 102 -12.51 -31.12 -0.07
N GLU A 103 -13.32 -30.36 -0.83
CA GLU A 103 -12.84 -29.66 -2.01
C GLU A 103 -11.74 -28.62 -1.66
N LEU A 104 -11.92 -27.91 -0.55
CA LEU A 104 -10.91 -26.95 -0.06
C LEU A 104 -9.60 -27.67 0.25
N PHE A 105 -9.66 -28.82 0.97
CA PHE A 105 -8.50 -29.61 1.32
C PHE A 105 -7.77 -30.13 0.07
N GLU A 106 -8.46 -30.85 -0.81
CA GLU A 106 -7.84 -31.49 -1.96
C GLU A 106 -7.24 -30.48 -2.95
N LYS A 107 -7.96 -29.38 -3.23
CA LYS A 107 -7.47 -28.33 -4.14
C LYS A 107 -6.32 -27.54 -3.53
N THR A 108 -6.32 -27.29 -2.21
CA THR A 108 -5.17 -26.70 -1.50
C THR A 108 -3.96 -27.61 -1.53
N LYS A 109 -4.14 -28.93 -1.31
CA LYS A 109 -3.08 -29.92 -1.38
C LYS A 109 -2.48 -30.03 -2.78
N ALA A 110 -3.27 -29.80 -3.84
CA ALA A 110 -2.81 -29.83 -5.23
C ALA A 110 -1.93 -28.62 -5.62
N LEU A 111 -1.89 -27.55 -4.84
CA LEU A 111 -1.05 -26.39 -5.11
C LEU A 111 0.44 -26.73 -4.93
N PRO A 112 1.34 -26.10 -5.71
CA PRO A 112 2.79 -26.41 -5.70
C PRO A 112 3.51 -25.70 -4.55
N TRP A 113 3.20 -26.03 -3.31
CA TRP A 113 3.75 -25.37 -2.11
C TRP A 113 5.28 -25.48 -2.02
N GLU A 114 5.86 -26.59 -2.47
CA GLU A 114 7.28 -26.85 -2.51
C GLU A 114 8.06 -25.91 -3.44
N ALA A 115 7.40 -25.28 -4.39
CA ALA A 115 8.02 -24.27 -5.25
C ALA A 115 8.32 -22.97 -4.50
N TYR A 116 7.61 -22.72 -3.40
CA TYR A 116 7.71 -21.49 -2.61
C TYR A 116 8.35 -21.71 -1.25
N ILE A 117 7.95 -22.78 -0.54
CA ILE A 117 8.27 -23.01 0.86
C ILE A 117 9.35 -24.12 0.95
N PRO A 118 10.58 -23.83 1.38
CA PRO A 118 11.62 -24.85 1.57
C PRO A 118 11.29 -25.78 2.73
N SER A 119 11.98 -26.92 2.79
CA SER A 119 11.68 -27.99 3.76
C SER A 119 11.83 -27.61 5.24
N ASN A 120 12.50 -26.52 5.55
CA ASN A 120 12.64 -25.93 6.90
C ASN A 120 11.82 -24.66 7.08
N GLY A 121 11.07 -24.20 6.05
CA GLY A 121 10.27 -22.99 6.10
C GLY A 121 9.17 -23.08 7.15
N LYS A 122 8.95 -22.00 7.90
CA LYS A 122 7.86 -21.86 8.85
C LYS A 122 6.63 -21.30 8.13
N PHE A 123 5.54 -22.06 8.11
CA PHE A 123 4.34 -21.67 7.35
C PHE A 123 3.06 -21.86 8.15
N TRP A 124 2.12 -20.93 7.98
CA TRP A 124 0.80 -20.97 8.62
C TRP A 124 -0.19 -20.09 7.85
N VAL A 125 -1.48 -20.33 8.03
CA VAL A 125 -2.52 -19.47 7.48
C VAL A 125 -2.85 -18.37 8.49
N THR A 126 -2.39 -17.14 8.21
CA THR A 126 -2.52 -16.00 9.14
C THR A 126 -3.92 -15.42 9.17
N LYS A 127 -4.61 -15.44 8.02
CA LYS A 127 -5.93 -14.85 7.88
C LYS A 127 -6.70 -15.53 6.76
N ALA A 128 -7.94 -15.91 7.07
CA ALA A 128 -8.94 -16.26 6.08
C ALA A 128 -10.07 -15.23 6.13
N ALA A 129 -10.52 -14.77 4.97
CA ALA A 129 -11.69 -13.91 4.84
C ALA A 129 -12.67 -14.56 3.88
N SER A 130 -13.93 -14.69 4.29
CA SER A 130 -14.97 -15.27 3.47
C SER A 130 -16.15 -14.33 3.30
N VAL A 131 -16.52 -14.06 2.05
CA VAL A 131 -17.62 -13.17 1.68
C VAL A 131 -18.52 -13.85 0.66
N LYS A 132 -19.81 -13.95 0.97
CA LYS A 132 -20.83 -14.56 0.09
C LYS A 132 -20.42 -15.95 -0.42
N SER A 133 -19.82 -16.77 0.45
CA SER A 133 -19.33 -18.12 0.15
C SER A 133 -19.98 -19.15 1.09
N LYS A 134 -20.05 -20.41 0.67
CA LYS A 134 -20.60 -21.51 1.49
C LYS A 134 -19.69 -21.83 2.67
N LEU A 135 -18.38 -21.78 2.49
CA LEU A 135 -17.40 -21.92 3.57
C LEU A 135 -17.23 -20.55 4.23
N PHE A 136 -17.73 -20.39 5.46
CA PHE A 136 -17.80 -19.09 6.14
C PHE A 136 -16.98 -19.00 7.45
N SER A 137 -16.55 -20.15 8.01
CA SER A 137 -15.75 -20.18 9.25
C SER A 137 -14.26 -19.92 8.94
N PRO A 138 -13.67 -18.76 9.32
CA PRO A 138 -12.26 -18.48 9.06
C PRO A 138 -11.32 -19.47 9.76
N SER A 139 -11.62 -19.89 11.00
CA SER A 139 -10.81 -20.84 11.78
C SER A 139 -10.75 -22.21 11.11
N ASP A 140 -11.88 -22.72 10.61
CA ASP A 140 -11.93 -24.02 9.96
C ASP A 140 -11.19 -24.00 8.63
N ILE A 141 -11.38 -22.92 7.84
CA ILE A 141 -10.64 -22.70 6.59
C ILE A 141 -9.13 -22.70 6.87
N GLN A 142 -8.67 -21.96 7.88
CA GLN A 142 -7.25 -21.90 8.25
C GLN A 142 -6.69 -23.28 8.64
N SER A 143 -7.42 -24.02 9.49
CA SER A 143 -6.99 -25.33 9.99
C SER A 143 -6.92 -26.37 8.87
N ILE A 144 -7.95 -26.43 8.01
CA ILE A 144 -8.03 -27.37 6.88
C ILE A 144 -6.93 -27.07 5.86
N MET A 145 -6.74 -25.81 5.53
CA MET A 145 -5.68 -25.42 4.58
C MET A 145 -4.28 -25.70 5.13
N LYS A 146 -4.00 -25.41 6.41
CA LYS A 146 -2.71 -25.75 7.02
C LYS A 146 -2.46 -27.26 6.93
N LYS A 147 -3.46 -28.09 7.24
CA LYS A 147 -3.37 -29.55 7.13
C LYS A 147 -3.07 -30.00 5.68
N ALA A 148 -3.77 -29.44 4.69
CA ALA A 148 -3.56 -29.74 3.29
C ALA A 148 -2.13 -29.39 2.81
N MET A 149 -1.61 -28.22 3.22
CA MET A 149 -0.24 -27.79 2.96
C MET A 149 0.78 -28.79 3.55
N VAL A 150 0.59 -29.20 4.81
CA VAL A 150 1.46 -30.18 5.48
C VAL A 150 1.48 -31.49 4.70
N GLU A 151 0.31 -32.04 4.31
CA GLU A 151 0.24 -33.29 3.56
C GLU A 151 0.91 -33.20 2.17
N ARG A 152 0.80 -32.07 1.49
CA ARG A 152 1.55 -31.83 0.24
C ARG A 152 3.03 -31.84 0.46
N LEU A 153 3.51 -31.05 1.42
CA LEU A 153 4.94 -30.88 1.68
C LEU A 153 5.58 -32.16 2.22
N LYS A 154 4.87 -32.97 3.05
CA LYS A 154 5.30 -34.31 3.45
C LYS A 154 5.60 -35.18 2.25
N THR A 155 4.68 -35.21 1.30
CA THR A 155 4.84 -36.02 0.07
C THR A 155 6.00 -35.54 -0.78
N CYS A 156 6.17 -34.22 -0.96
CA CYS A 156 7.22 -33.66 -1.80
C CYS A 156 8.62 -33.73 -1.18
N TYR A 157 8.72 -33.53 0.13
CA TYR A 157 10.01 -33.54 0.84
C TYR A 157 10.37 -34.91 1.45
N HIS A 158 9.48 -35.91 1.38
CA HIS A 158 9.67 -37.23 2.00
C HIS A 158 9.98 -37.13 3.51
N LYS A 159 9.25 -36.25 4.22
CA LYS A 159 9.41 -36.00 5.66
C LYS A 159 8.09 -36.14 6.39
N GLU A 160 8.10 -36.74 7.57
CA GLU A 160 6.91 -36.84 8.42
C GLU A 160 6.73 -35.63 9.32
N TRP A 161 7.79 -34.88 9.59
CA TRP A 161 7.79 -33.72 10.47
C TRP A 161 8.67 -32.58 9.92
N PHE A 162 8.24 -31.32 10.17
CA PHE A 162 8.94 -30.12 9.75
C PHE A 162 9.43 -29.35 10.99
N GLN A 163 10.69 -28.95 11.00
CA GLN A 163 11.31 -28.20 12.10
C GLN A 163 10.75 -26.78 12.20
N GLU A 164 10.34 -26.20 11.07
CA GLU A 164 9.83 -24.82 10.97
C GLU A 164 10.81 -23.78 11.61
N ASP A 165 12.12 -24.00 11.49
CA ASP A 165 13.21 -23.18 12.02
C ASP A 165 13.82 -22.20 10.99
N GLY A 166 13.35 -22.26 9.76
CA GLY A 166 13.74 -21.39 8.67
C GLY A 166 12.87 -20.14 8.50
N PRO A 167 12.95 -19.49 7.34
CA PRO A 167 12.18 -18.28 7.01
C PRO A 167 10.67 -18.48 7.13
N SER A 168 9.97 -17.38 7.42
CA SER A 168 8.53 -17.35 7.62
C SER A 168 7.75 -17.17 6.32
N TYR A 169 6.73 -18.00 6.08
CA TYR A 169 5.85 -17.99 4.91
C TYR A 169 4.38 -17.87 5.36
N PRO A 170 3.93 -16.66 5.77
CA PRO A 170 2.56 -16.44 6.20
C PRO A 170 1.59 -16.46 5.02
N VAL A 171 0.57 -17.31 5.08
CA VAL A 171 -0.43 -17.47 4.01
C VAL A 171 -1.69 -16.68 4.32
N ARG A 172 -2.25 -16.02 3.32
CA ARG A 172 -3.54 -15.34 3.36
C ARG A 172 -4.50 -15.95 2.35
N VAL A 173 -5.76 -16.03 2.74
CA VAL A 173 -6.81 -16.67 1.97
C VAL A 173 -8.01 -15.76 1.85
N PHE A 174 -8.49 -15.58 0.65
CA PHE A 174 -9.69 -14.82 0.35
C PHE A 174 -10.70 -15.75 -0.34
N LEU A 175 -11.87 -15.91 0.28
CA LEU A 175 -13.00 -16.57 -0.35
C LEU A 175 -14.03 -15.52 -0.75
N MET A 176 -14.35 -15.47 -2.02
CA MET A 176 -15.41 -14.60 -2.52
C MET A 176 -16.27 -15.37 -3.54
N LYS A 177 -17.56 -15.53 -3.24
CA LYS A 177 -18.50 -16.28 -4.09
C LYS A 177 -17.97 -17.68 -4.42
N ASP A 178 -17.50 -18.39 -3.39
CA ASP A 178 -16.91 -19.73 -3.45
C ASP A 178 -15.58 -19.85 -4.24
N ILE A 179 -14.99 -18.74 -4.69
CA ILE A 179 -13.65 -18.73 -5.27
C ILE A 179 -12.65 -18.46 -4.15
N VAL A 180 -11.71 -19.37 -4.00
CA VAL A 180 -10.59 -19.32 -3.05
C VAL A 180 -9.38 -18.75 -3.78
N THR A 181 -8.86 -17.63 -3.33
CA THR A 181 -7.59 -17.04 -3.77
C THR A 181 -6.58 -17.19 -2.65
N VAL A 182 -5.42 -17.74 -2.93
CA VAL A 182 -4.37 -18.06 -1.96
C VAL A 182 -3.10 -17.27 -2.30
N GLY A 183 -2.55 -16.56 -1.33
CA GLY A 183 -1.30 -15.82 -1.49
C GLY A 183 -0.40 -15.92 -0.26
N ILE A 184 0.93 -15.93 -0.46
CA ILE A 184 1.94 -15.84 0.58
C ILE A 184 2.25 -14.36 0.82
N ASP A 185 2.21 -13.91 2.08
CA ASP A 185 2.42 -12.51 2.45
C ASP A 185 3.92 -12.17 2.43
N THR A 186 4.32 -11.36 1.45
CA THR A 186 5.70 -10.91 1.28
C THR A 186 6.06 -9.76 2.22
N SER A 187 5.06 -8.99 2.64
CA SER A 187 5.25 -7.74 3.39
C SER A 187 5.46 -7.95 4.89
N GLY A 188 4.76 -8.92 5.49
CA GLY A 188 4.77 -9.16 6.94
C GLY A 188 3.95 -8.12 7.71
N ILE A 189 4.58 -7.07 8.25
CA ILE A 189 3.88 -5.95 8.87
C ILE A 189 3.16 -5.16 7.77
N SER A 190 1.92 -4.71 8.03
CA SER A 190 1.12 -3.94 7.07
C SER A 190 1.86 -2.72 6.52
N LEU A 191 1.74 -2.45 5.20
CA LEU A 191 2.49 -1.38 4.54
C LEU A 191 2.10 0.03 5.01
N HIS A 192 0.89 0.23 5.59
CA HIS A 192 0.56 1.51 6.21
C HIS A 192 1.49 1.85 7.37
N LYS A 193 2.08 0.86 8.04
CA LYS A 193 3.09 1.12 9.09
C LYS A 193 4.44 1.46 8.44
N ARG A 194 4.61 2.74 8.07
CA ARG A 194 5.83 3.27 7.43
C ARG A 194 7.05 3.26 8.35
N GLY A 195 6.83 3.28 9.66
CA GLY A 195 7.88 3.36 10.68
C GLY A 195 7.95 4.72 11.40
N TYR A 196 7.54 5.79 10.76
CA TYR A 196 7.67 7.14 11.33
C TYR A 196 6.66 7.46 12.44
N ARG A 197 5.49 6.79 12.48
CA ARG A 197 4.47 7.10 13.48
C ARG A 197 4.76 6.40 14.80
N GLN A 198 5.45 7.07 15.69
CA GLN A 198 5.70 6.62 17.07
C GLN A 198 4.61 7.10 18.03
N LYS A 199 4.08 8.29 17.81
CA LYS A 199 3.04 8.92 18.63
C LYS A 199 1.74 9.03 17.84
N THR A 200 0.67 8.46 18.38
CA THR A 200 -0.65 8.44 17.73
C THR A 200 -1.63 9.38 18.44
N ALA A 201 -2.38 10.13 17.64
CA ALA A 201 -3.65 10.72 18.08
C ALA A 201 -4.73 9.62 18.18
N LYS A 202 -5.90 9.96 18.74
CA LYS A 202 -7.05 9.04 18.73
C LYS A 202 -7.48 8.77 17.28
N ALA A 203 -7.62 7.50 16.91
CA ALA A 203 -8.14 7.01 15.62
C ALA A 203 -7.57 7.74 14.39
N PRO A 204 -6.24 7.78 14.19
CA PRO A 204 -5.65 8.44 13.04
C PRO A 204 -6.01 7.68 11.75
N ILE A 205 -6.14 8.42 10.64
CA ILE A 205 -6.23 7.81 9.31
C ILE A 205 -4.96 6.99 9.02
N THR A 206 -5.10 5.83 8.33
CA THR A 206 -3.92 5.06 7.93
C THR A 206 -3.12 5.78 6.84
N GLU A 207 -1.83 5.59 6.81
CA GLU A 207 -0.91 6.24 5.87
C GLU A 207 -1.24 5.87 4.42
N THR A 208 -1.57 4.61 4.16
CA THR A 208 -1.98 4.12 2.84
C THR A 208 -3.26 4.78 2.35
N LEU A 209 -4.24 5.00 3.26
CA LEU A 209 -5.46 5.70 2.92
C LEU A 209 -5.18 7.20 2.69
N ALA A 210 -4.39 7.83 3.53
CA ALA A 210 -4.03 9.24 3.37
C ALA A 210 -3.31 9.49 2.04
N ALA A 211 -2.29 8.68 1.71
CA ALA A 211 -1.59 8.73 0.42
C ALA A 211 -2.56 8.57 -0.76
N ALA A 212 -3.45 7.56 -0.69
CA ALA A 212 -4.42 7.30 -1.76
C ALA A 212 -5.40 8.48 -1.96
N LEU A 213 -5.84 9.12 -0.88
CA LEU A 213 -6.71 10.30 -0.95
C LEU A 213 -5.99 11.50 -1.55
N ILE A 214 -4.73 11.74 -1.18
CA ILE A 214 -3.90 12.79 -1.80
C ILE A 214 -3.78 12.53 -3.31
N MET A 215 -3.38 11.31 -3.70
CA MET A 215 -3.18 10.90 -5.10
C MET A 215 -4.49 10.87 -5.91
N LEU A 216 -5.65 10.81 -5.26
CA LEU A 216 -6.96 10.91 -5.89
C LEU A 216 -7.34 12.35 -6.23
N THR A 217 -6.70 13.34 -5.61
CA THR A 217 -6.90 14.77 -5.90
C THR A 217 -6.00 15.22 -7.05
N PRO A 218 -6.28 16.39 -7.67
CA PRO A 218 -5.39 16.99 -8.65
C PRO A 218 -4.24 17.80 -8.02
N TRP A 219 -3.98 17.66 -6.71
CA TRP A 219 -2.85 18.31 -6.05
C TRP A 219 -1.52 17.83 -6.64
N LYS A 220 -0.59 18.74 -6.76
CA LYS A 220 0.81 18.50 -7.19
C LYS A 220 1.76 19.33 -6.34
N LYS A 221 3.03 18.94 -6.29
CA LYS A 221 4.08 19.54 -5.49
C LYS A 221 4.29 21.06 -5.68
N ASP A 222 3.89 21.60 -6.83
CA ASP A 222 3.94 23.04 -7.14
C ASP A 222 2.78 23.86 -6.52
N ARG A 223 1.87 23.20 -5.78
CA ARG A 223 0.66 23.79 -5.22
C ARG A 223 0.66 23.68 -3.70
N ILE A 224 0.10 24.70 -3.06
CA ILE A 224 -0.04 24.76 -1.61
C ILE A 224 -0.93 23.61 -1.13
N PHE A 225 -0.51 22.96 -0.07
CA PHE A 225 -1.24 21.92 0.65
C PHE A 225 -1.49 22.36 2.09
N VAL A 226 -2.72 22.27 2.56
CA VAL A 226 -3.06 22.55 3.96
C VAL A 226 -3.96 21.44 4.52
N ASP A 227 -3.62 20.96 5.71
CA ASP A 227 -4.50 20.15 6.55
C ASP A 227 -4.83 20.90 7.84
N PRO A 228 -6.04 21.50 7.98
CA PRO A 228 -6.42 22.27 9.15
C PRO A 228 -6.88 21.44 10.35
N PHE A 229 -6.88 20.11 10.24
CA PHE A 229 -7.16 19.13 11.29
C PHE A 229 -6.11 18.01 11.26
N CYS A 230 -4.83 18.39 11.23
CA CYS A 230 -3.73 17.47 10.88
C CYS A 230 -3.48 16.38 11.92
N GLY A 231 -3.96 16.54 13.16
CA GLY A 231 -3.72 15.59 14.22
C GLY A 231 -2.21 15.28 14.34
N SER A 232 -1.83 14.01 14.29
CA SER A 232 -0.43 13.56 14.34
C SER A 232 0.33 13.72 13.00
N GLY A 233 -0.21 14.48 12.03
CA GLY A 233 0.49 14.91 10.82
C GLY A 233 0.41 13.96 9.62
N THR A 234 -0.48 12.97 9.59
CA THR A 234 -0.48 11.93 8.54
C THR A 234 -0.58 12.50 7.13
N PHE A 235 -1.57 13.36 6.85
CA PHE A 235 -1.73 13.96 5.52
C PHE A 235 -0.54 14.83 5.11
N PRO A 236 -0.06 15.79 5.93
CA PRO A 236 1.10 16.59 5.59
C PRO A 236 2.36 15.76 5.36
N ILE A 237 2.61 14.72 6.18
CA ILE A 237 3.78 13.85 6.04
C ILE A 237 3.71 13.04 4.75
N GLU A 238 2.58 12.36 4.45
CA GLU A 238 2.40 11.62 3.19
C GLU A 238 2.48 12.56 1.97
N ALA A 239 1.96 13.79 2.06
CA ALA A 239 2.10 14.80 1.00
C ALA A 239 3.56 15.18 0.75
N ALA A 240 4.34 15.40 1.82
CA ALA A 240 5.76 15.71 1.73
C ALA A 240 6.57 14.54 1.14
N MET A 241 6.31 13.30 1.59
CA MET A 241 6.93 12.10 1.02
C MET A 241 6.59 11.91 -0.47
N ILE A 242 5.34 12.20 -0.87
CA ILE A 242 4.94 12.16 -2.30
C ILE A 242 5.67 13.26 -3.09
N ALA A 243 5.75 14.47 -2.57
CA ALA A 243 6.40 15.60 -3.22
C ALA A 243 7.90 15.38 -3.43
N ALA A 244 8.59 14.90 -2.39
CA ALA A 244 10.02 14.58 -2.40
C ALA A 244 10.34 13.22 -3.03
N ASN A 245 9.34 12.50 -3.53
CA ASN A 245 9.47 11.16 -4.11
C ASN A 245 10.12 10.13 -3.17
N ILE A 246 9.98 10.27 -1.86
CA ILE A 246 10.47 9.32 -0.86
C ILE A 246 9.61 8.06 -0.90
N ALA A 247 10.20 6.90 -1.19
CA ALA A 247 9.49 5.63 -1.23
C ALA A 247 9.08 5.19 0.20
N PRO A 248 7.80 4.78 0.42
CA PRO A 248 7.26 4.56 1.77
C PRO A 248 7.83 3.33 2.47
N GLY A 249 8.45 2.41 1.72
CA GLY A 249 9.02 1.16 2.23
C GLY A 249 10.52 1.18 2.53
N MET A 250 11.23 2.29 2.28
CA MET A 250 12.70 2.34 2.38
C MET A 250 13.25 2.05 3.78
N ASN A 251 12.56 2.48 4.83
CA ASN A 251 13.04 2.44 6.22
C ASN A 251 12.39 1.33 7.04
N ARG A 252 12.05 0.20 6.40
CA ARG A 252 11.43 -0.94 7.07
C ARG A 252 11.90 -2.27 6.45
N SER A 253 11.69 -3.38 7.16
CA SER A 253 11.95 -4.73 6.67
C SER A 253 10.66 -5.42 6.19
N PHE A 254 10.84 -6.47 5.41
CA PHE A 254 9.78 -7.28 4.83
C PHE A 254 10.04 -8.76 5.08
N THR A 255 8.97 -9.55 5.27
CA THR A 255 9.09 -10.99 5.50
C THR A 255 9.84 -11.70 4.36
N ALA A 256 9.63 -11.25 3.13
CA ALA A 256 10.24 -11.86 1.95
C ALA A 256 11.75 -11.58 1.78
N GLU A 257 12.35 -10.69 2.57
CA GLU A 257 13.82 -10.50 2.58
C GLU A 257 14.59 -11.77 3.01
N GLU A 258 13.92 -12.62 3.81
CA GLU A 258 14.49 -13.90 4.24
C GLU A 258 14.34 -15.03 3.20
N TRP A 259 13.60 -14.81 2.09
CA TRP A 259 13.29 -15.84 1.09
C TRP A 259 14.39 -16.01 0.04
N GLY A 260 15.63 -16.30 0.47
CA GLY A 260 16.77 -16.44 -0.45
C GLY A 260 16.62 -17.52 -1.52
N ASN A 261 15.66 -18.44 -1.37
CA ASN A 261 15.28 -19.43 -2.38
C ASN A 261 14.46 -18.83 -3.55
N LEU A 262 13.81 -17.70 -3.34
CA LEU A 262 12.93 -17.03 -4.34
C LEU A 262 13.46 -15.67 -4.76
N ILE A 263 14.04 -14.92 -3.82
CA ILE A 263 14.42 -13.52 -4.02
C ILE A 263 15.88 -13.34 -3.60
N PRO A 264 16.81 -13.15 -4.53
CA PRO A 264 18.18 -12.80 -4.20
C PRO A 264 18.26 -11.53 -3.35
N ARG A 265 19.02 -11.54 -2.26
CA ARG A 265 19.16 -10.38 -1.37
C ARG A 265 19.62 -9.11 -2.10
N LYS A 266 20.40 -9.27 -3.16
CA LYS A 266 20.86 -8.17 -3.99
C LYS A 266 19.71 -7.34 -4.53
N LEU A 267 18.57 -7.94 -4.92
CA LEU A 267 17.40 -7.22 -5.45
C LEU A 267 16.79 -6.25 -4.42
N TRP A 268 16.82 -6.62 -3.14
CA TRP A 268 16.37 -5.71 -2.08
C TRP A 268 17.29 -4.50 -1.93
N TYR A 269 18.62 -4.73 -1.94
CA TYR A 269 19.61 -3.65 -1.86
C TYR A 269 19.55 -2.74 -3.07
N ASP A 270 19.52 -3.29 -4.28
CA ASP A 270 19.42 -2.52 -5.53
C ASP A 270 18.14 -1.67 -5.55
N THR A 271 17.01 -2.22 -5.06
CA THR A 271 15.73 -1.49 -5.02
C THR A 271 15.75 -0.36 -3.99
N VAL A 272 16.41 -0.55 -2.84
CA VAL A 272 16.57 0.53 -1.85
C VAL A 272 17.50 1.62 -2.40
N GLU A 273 18.58 1.26 -3.08
CA GLU A 273 19.51 2.20 -3.74
C GLU A 273 18.75 3.01 -4.82
N GLU A 274 17.98 2.35 -5.69
CA GLU A 274 17.08 3.02 -6.66
C GLU A 274 16.15 4.00 -5.96
N ALA A 275 15.54 3.59 -4.84
CA ALA A 275 14.61 4.44 -4.11
C ALA A 275 15.29 5.67 -3.50
N GLN A 276 16.56 5.55 -3.06
CA GLN A 276 17.37 6.66 -2.54
C GLN A 276 17.76 7.64 -3.65
N GLU A 277 18.17 7.14 -4.81
CA GLU A 277 18.55 7.97 -5.97
C GLU A 277 17.36 8.79 -6.52
N LEU A 278 16.13 8.29 -6.34
CA LEU A 278 14.93 8.96 -6.80
C LEU A 278 14.41 10.06 -5.87
N ILE A 279 15.01 10.25 -4.71
CA ILE A 279 14.62 11.32 -3.76
C ILE A 279 14.96 12.68 -4.37
N ASP A 280 14.01 13.62 -4.30
CA ASP A 280 14.19 15.02 -4.69
C ASP A 280 14.52 15.84 -3.43
N ASP A 281 15.81 15.89 -3.08
CA ASP A 281 16.30 16.57 -1.88
C ASP A 281 16.25 18.11 -1.99
N GLU A 282 16.18 18.66 -3.21
CA GLU A 282 16.13 20.10 -3.46
C GLU A 282 14.70 20.62 -3.62
N ILE A 283 13.69 19.79 -3.35
CA ILE A 283 12.29 20.16 -3.55
C ILE A 283 11.86 21.31 -2.66
N GLU A 284 11.26 22.34 -3.24
CA GLU A 284 10.55 23.39 -2.52
C GLU A 284 9.04 23.17 -2.58
N VAL A 285 8.40 23.05 -1.43
CA VAL A 285 6.95 22.85 -1.31
C VAL A 285 6.36 23.77 -0.24
N ASP A 286 5.06 24.01 -0.33
CA ASP A 286 4.29 24.77 0.67
C ASP A 286 3.24 23.81 1.28
N ILE A 287 3.66 23.06 2.29
CA ILE A 287 2.82 22.09 3.01
C ILE A 287 2.64 22.56 4.45
N GLN A 288 1.40 22.66 4.90
CA GLN A 288 1.04 23.18 6.21
C GLN A 288 0.09 22.25 6.92
N GLY A 289 0.33 22.01 8.21
CA GLY A 289 -0.53 21.24 9.10
C GLY A 289 -0.94 22.06 10.31
N TYR A 290 -2.22 22.15 10.58
CA TYR A 290 -2.79 22.85 11.72
C TYR A 290 -3.66 21.94 12.57
N ASP A 291 -3.65 22.17 13.86
CA ASP A 291 -4.59 21.57 14.82
C ASP A 291 -4.78 22.51 15.98
N ILE A 292 -5.93 22.43 16.64
CA ILE A 292 -6.22 23.21 17.84
C ILE A 292 -5.42 22.71 19.07
N ASP A 293 -5.05 21.43 19.07
CA ASP A 293 -4.34 20.77 20.15
C ASP A 293 -2.81 20.86 19.95
N GLY A 294 -2.14 21.61 20.85
CA GLY A 294 -0.70 21.78 20.82
C GLY A 294 0.11 20.50 21.05
N GLU A 295 -0.44 19.52 21.78
CA GLU A 295 0.25 18.26 22.05
C GLU A 295 0.26 17.37 20.77
N VAL A 296 -0.84 17.34 20.01
CA VAL A 296 -0.82 16.61 18.73
C VAL A 296 0.07 17.28 17.70
N ILE A 297 0.24 18.61 17.74
CA ILE A 297 1.20 19.34 16.90
C ILE A 297 2.65 18.97 17.24
N LYS A 298 2.98 18.79 18.53
CA LYS A 298 4.30 18.28 18.93
C LYS A 298 4.52 16.87 18.39
N ALA A 299 3.51 16.00 18.49
CA ALA A 299 3.56 14.66 17.93
C ALA A 299 3.71 14.67 16.40
N ALA A 300 3.02 15.58 15.69
CA ALA A 300 3.13 15.74 14.25
C ALA A 300 4.54 16.14 13.80
N ARG A 301 5.18 17.07 14.53
CA ARG A 301 6.58 17.46 14.26
C ARG A 301 7.53 16.29 14.46
N GLN A 302 7.42 15.57 15.56
CA GLN A 302 8.27 14.40 15.82
C GLN A 302 8.08 13.32 14.74
N ASN A 303 6.84 13.00 14.36
CA ASN A 303 6.57 12.06 13.28
C ASN A 303 7.15 12.52 11.93
N ALA A 304 7.15 13.82 11.65
CA ALA A 304 7.76 14.38 10.45
C ALA A 304 9.30 14.32 10.47
N GLU A 305 9.91 14.50 11.65
CA GLU A 305 11.35 14.26 11.86
C GLU A 305 11.70 12.79 11.62
N ASP A 306 10.94 11.87 12.22
CA ASP A 306 11.13 10.42 12.06
C ASP A 306 10.90 9.96 10.59
N ALA A 307 10.08 10.69 9.83
CA ALA A 307 9.87 10.48 8.40
C ALA A 307 10.93 11.17 7.51
N GLY A 308 11.82 12.00 8.07
CA GLY A 308 12.83 12.76 7.32
C GLY A 308 12.28 13.96 6.52
N VAL A 309 11.04 14.39 6.77
CA VAL A 309 10.36 15.45 5.98
C VAL A 309 9.98 16.70 6.79
N ALA A 310 10.50 16.85 8.01
CA ALA A 310 10.15 17.98 8.89
C ALA A 310 10.45 19.35 8.26
N HIS A 311 11.51 19.44 7.48
CA HIS A 311 11.94 20.66 6.77
C HIS A 311 10.98 21.09 5.66
N LEU A 312 10.13 20.19 5.16
CA LEU A 312 9.14 20.44 4.10
C LEU A 312 7.77 20.86 4.63
N ILE A 313 7.54 20.81 5.97
CA ILE A 313 6.21 20.97 6.54
C ILE A 313 6.21 22.05 7.62
N HIS A 314 5.30 23.00 7.52
CA HIS A 314 5.02 23.96 8.58
C HIS A 314 3.87 23.47 9.46
N PHE A 315 4.18 23.07 10.71
CA PHE A 315 3.16 22.70 11.71
C PHE A 315 2.93 23.83 12.72
N GLN A 316 1.66 24.21 12.93
CA GLN A 316 1.29 25.24 13.89
C GLN A 316 0.01 24.90 14.64
N GLN A 317 0.00 25.15 15.95
CA GLN A 317 -1.24 25.16 16.74
C GLN A 317 -2.11 26.32 16.27
N ARG A 318 -3.26 26.02 15.65
CA ARG A 318 -4.19 27.02 15.12
C ARG A 318 -5.59 26.42 15.00
N PRO A 319 -6.64 27.08 15.50
CA PRO A 319 -8.01 26.66 15.25
C PRO A 319 -8.40 26.89 13.79
N VAL A 320 -9.32 26.07 13.27
CA VAL A 320 -9.78 26.16 11.88
C VAL A 320 -10.48 27.50 11.56
N SER A 321 -11.07 28.17 12.54
CA SER A 321 -11.67 29.50 12.40
C SER A 321 -10.66 30.59 12.01
N GLU A 322 -9.38 30.38 12.27
CA GLU A 322 -8.29 31.28 11.90
C GLU A 322 -7.58 30.88 10.60
N LEU A 323 -8.08 29.87 9.89
CA LEU A 323 -7.51 29.44 8.63
C LEU A 323 -7.54 30.56 7.60
N ARG A 324 -6.39 31.00 7.14
CA ARG A 324 -6.20 32.04 6.12
C ARG A 324 -4.89 31.79 5.37
N HIS A 325 -4.88 32.15 4.10
CA HIS A 325 -3.68 32.06 3.29
C HIS A 325 -3.66 33.15 2.20
N PRO A 326 -2.55 33.86 1.96
CA PRO A 326 -2.48 34.95 0.98
C PRO A 326 -2.43 34.45 -0.47
N LYS A 327 -1.89 33.27 -0.71
CA LYS A 327 -1.77 32.70 -2.05
C LYS A 327 -3.08 32.06 -2.52
N LYS A 328 -3.32 32.08 -3.84
CA LYS A 328 -4.50 31.49 -4.50
C LYS A 328 -4.27 30.03 -4.92
N TYR A 329 -5.33 29.37 -5.26
CA TYR A 329 -5.34 28.02 -5.88
C TYR A 329 -4.73 26.91 -5.02
N GLY A 330 -4.77 27.02 -3.69
CA GLY A 330 -4.31 26.00 -2.77
C GLY A 330 -5.28 24.81 -2.64
N PHE A 331 -4.84 23.80 -1.91
CA PHE A 331 -5.59 22.60 -1.62
C PHE A 331 -5.70 22.39 -0.11
N ILE A 332 -6.92 22.18 0.37
CA ILE A 332 -7.18 21.59 1.67
C ILE A 332 -7.46 20.11 1.46
N ILE A 333 -6.70 19.21 2.13
CA ILE A 333 -6.98 17.78 2.16
C ILE A 333 -6.91 17.35 3.61
N THR A 334 -8.03 16.86 4.16
CA THR A 334 -8.17 16.77 5.61
C THR A 334 -9.13 15.67 6.06
N ASN A 335 -8.93 15.24 7.32
CA ASN A 335 -9.76 14.29 8.04
C ASN A 335 -10.31 14.96 9.33
N PRO A 336 -11.35 15.81 9.23
CA PRO A 336 -11.92 16.49 10.38
C PRO A 336 -12.56 15.49 11.36
N PRO A 337 -12.77 15.86 12.64
CA PRO A 337 -13.44 15.02 13.63
C PRO A 337 -14.82 14.55 13.17
N TYR A 338 -15.18 13.28 13.49
CA TYR A 338 -16.48 12.68 13.14
C TYR A 338 -17.49 12.68 14.29
N GLY A 339 -17.02 12.95 15.53
CA GLY A 339 -17.84 12.83 16.72
C GLY A 339 -18.07 11.38 17.14
N GLU A 340 -17.01 10.70 17.54
CA GLU A 340 -17.11 9.33 18.05
C GLU A 340 -17.82 9.23 19.38
N ARG A 341 -17.80 10.34 20.18
CA ARG A 341 -18.49 10.45 21.46
C ARG A 341 -19.70 11.40 21.35
N LEU A 342 -20.71 11.19 22.21
CA LEU A 342 -21.93 12.03 22.22
C LEU A 342 -21.62 13.51 22.45
N GLU A 343 -20.69 13.84 23.33
CA GLU A 343 -20.24 15.21 23.62
C GLU A 343 -19.56 15.85 22.41
N GLU A 344 -18.76 15.09 21.67
CA GLU A 344 -18.11 15.54 20.43
C GLU A 344 -19.15 15.82 19.34
N LYS A 345 -20.20 14.99 19.23
CA LYS A 345 -21.26 15.16 18.23
C LYS A 345 -21.99 16.51 18.31
N SER A 346 -22.19 17.01 19.52
CA SER A 346 -22.85 18.31 19.73
C SER A 346 -22.04 19.52 19.23
N ALA A 347 -20.70 19.38 19.19
CA ALA A 347 -19.77 20.41 18.73
C ALA A 347 -19.57 20.40 17.19
N LEU A 348 -19.87 19.29 16.49
CA LEU A 348 -19.64 19.17 15.05
C LEU A 348 -20.33 20.23 14.20
N PRO A 349 -21.61 20.57 14.43
CA PRO A 349 -22.29 21.60 13.65
C PRO A 349 -21.55 22.93 13.66
N LYS A 350 -21.03 23.34 14.82
CA LYS A 350 -20.24 24.57 14.96
C LYS A 350 -18.89 24.43 14.23
N LEU A 351 -18.17 23.36 14.46
CA LEU A 351 -16.86 23.10 13.85
C LEU A 351 -16.92 23.13 12.32
N TYR A 352 -17.88 22.42 11.73
CA TYR A 352 -18.01 22.37 10.27
C TYR A 352 -18.48 23.70 9.67
N ARG A 353 -19.24 24.50 10.42
CA ARG A 353 -19.61 25.86 10.01
C ARG A 353 -18.38 26.78 10.01
N GLU A 354 -17.61 26.80 11.09
CA GLU A 354 -16.35 27.57 11.17
C GLU A 354 -15.37 27.18 10.08
N PHE A 355 -15.28 25.88 9.76
CA PHE A 355 -14.46 25.39 8.66
C PHE A 355 -14.95 25.89 7.31
N GLY A 356 -16.25 25.83 7.05
CA GLY A 356 -16.86 26.33 5.81
C GLY A 356 -16.69 27.85 5.63
N GLU A 357 -16.90 28.64 6.69
CA GLU A 357 -16.70 30.10 6.69
C GLU A 357 -15.24 30.46 6.41
N SER A 358 -14.30 29.73 6.98
CA SER A 358 -12.85 29.93 6.73
C SER A 358 -12.46 29.54 5.31
N TYR A 359 -12.99 28.41 4.80
CA TYR A 359 -12.77 28.00 3.40
C TYR A 359 -13.30 29.04 2.40
N GLN A 360 -14.48 29.64 2.65
CA GLN A 360 -15.07 30.64 1.75
C GLN A 360 -14.22 31.92 1.63
N LYS A 361 -13.37 32.21 2.60
CA LYS A 361 -12.43 33.35 2.57
C LYS A 361 -11.17 33.06 1.74
N LEU A 362 -10.93 31.80 1.36
CA LEU A 362 -9.77 31.40 0.57
C LEU A 362 -10.09 31.52 -0.93
N ASP A 363 -9.39 32.45 -1.60
CA ASP A 363 -9.63 32.71 -3.02
C ASP A 363 -9.12 31.54 -3.90
N SER A 364 -10.03 30.96 -4.67
CA SER A 364 -9.73 29.93 -5.67
C SER A 364 -9.21 28.59 -5.11
N TRP A 365 -9.46 28.28 -3.84
CA TRP A 365 -9.03 27.04 -3.21
C TRP A 365 -9.96 25.86 -3.49
N SER A 366 -9.36 24.67 -3.52
CA SER A 366 -10.11 23.41 -3.50
C SER A 366 -10.04 22.78 -2.10
N ALA A 367 -11.14 22.15 -1.65
CA ALA A 367 -11.14 21.41 -0.40
C ALA A 367 -11.58 19.96 -0.63
N TYR A 368 -10.91 19.06 0.05
CA TYR A 368 -11.17 17.64 0.03
C TYR A 368 -11.21 17.15 1.46
N MET A 369 -12.32 16.57 1.91
CA MET A 369 -12.44 16.07 3.27
C MET A 369 -13.01 14.66 3.30
N ILE A 370 -12.43 13.81 4.14
CA ILE A 370 -12.98 12.49 4.45
C ILE A 370 -13.68 12.56 5.80
N THR A 371 -14.96 12.17 5.85
CA THR A 371 -15.73 12.21 7.10
C THR A 371 -16.87 11.19 7.07
N SER A 372 -17.27 10.69 8.24
CA SER A 372 -18.51 9.93 8.44
C SER A 372 -19.69 10.81 8.90
N TYR A 373 -19.46 12.10 9.12
CA TYR A 373 -20.50 13.01 9.57
C TYR A 373 -21.50 13.30 8.44
N GLU A 374 -22.73 12.84 8.58
CA GLU A 374 -23.75 12.87 7.51
C GLU A 374 -24.15 14.30 7.12
N ASP A 375 -24.20 15.22 8.08
CA ASP A 375 -24.55 16.63 7.85
C ASP A 375 -23.35 17.52 7.44
N ALA A 376 -22.21 16.94 7.07
CA ALA A 376 -20.99 17.67 6.75
C ALA A 376 -21.20 18.77 5.70
N GLU A 377 -21.82 18.46 4.56
CA GLU A 377 -22.10 19.44 3.50
C GLU A 377 -23.00 20.59 3.98
N ARG A 378 -24.03 20.28 4.79
CA ARG A 378 -24.97 21.23 5.32
C ARG A 378 -24.31 22.30 6.17
N TYR A 379 -23.48 21.86 7.13
CA TYR A 379 -22.81 22.78 8.04
C TYR A 379 -21.56 23.44 7.43
N PHE A 380 -20.88 22.78 6.50
CA PHE A 380 -19.82 23.38 5.70
C PHE A 380 -20.34 24.50 4.77
N GLY A 381 -21.64 24.53 4.53
CA GLY A 381 -22.31 25.60 3.78
C GLY A 381 -22.06 25.56 2.27
N LYS A 382 -21.57 24.47 1.74
CA LYS A 382 -21.36 24.28 0.30
C LYS A 382 -21.63 22.83 -0.09
N LYS A 383 -22.31 22.62 -1.21
CA LYS A 383 -22.51 21.29 -1.79
C LYS A 383 -21.24 20.82 -2.49
N ALA A 384 -20.83 19.60 -2.27
CA ALA A 384 -19.66 19.01 -2.93
C ALA A 384 -19.91 18.81 -4.43
N ASN A 385 -18.90 19.03 -5.23
CA ASN A 385 -18.92 18.70 -6.66
C ASN A 385 -19.01 17.19 -6.90
N LYS A 386 -18.34 16.42 -6.03
CA LYS A 386 -18.36 14.95 -6.02
C LYS A 386 -18.20 14.45 -4.59
N ASN A 387 -18.75 13.28 -4.31
CA ASN A 387 -18.39 12.50 -3.14
C ASN A 387 -18.08 11.07 -3.54
N ARG A 388 -17.25 10.41 -2.76
CA ARG A 388 -16.90 9.00 -2.94
C ARG A 388 -17.03 8.29 -1.61
N LYS A 389 -17.78 7.18 -1.58
CA LYS A 389 -17.87 6.31 -0.42
C LYS A 389 -16.53 5.56 -0.25
N ILE A 390 -15.94 5.66 0.93
CA ILE A 390 -14.68 5.02 1.29
C ILE A 390 -14.82 4.48 2.71
N TYR A 391 -14.10 3.41 3.04
CA TYR A 391 -14.05 2.87 4.38
C TYR A 391 -12.73 3.23 5.05
N ASN A 392 -12.81 3.89 6.22
CA ASN A 392 -11.67 4.08 7.11
C ASN A 392 -11.75 3.02 8.21
N GLY A 393 -11.00 1.92 8.06
CA GLY A 393 -11.20 0.73 8.87
C GLY A 393 -12.61 0.16 8.68
N MET A 394 -13.39 0.06 9.76
CA MET A 394 -14.80 -0.39 9.74
C MET A 394 -15.78 0.76 9.57
N ILE A 395 -15.34 2.00 9.61
CA ILE A 395 -16.19 3.18 9.55
C ILE A 395 -16.48 3.53 8.10
N LYS A 396 -17.77 3.61 7.75
CA LYS A 396 -18.22 4.13 6.47
C LYS A 396 -18.04 5.64 6.45
N THR A 397 -17.24 6.15 5.54
CA THR A 397 -16.96 7.56 5.34
C THR A 397 -17.28 7.99 3.91
N TYR A 398 -17.30 9.30 3.69
CA TYR A 398 -17.40 9.90 2.37
C TYR A 398 -16.24 10.88 2.17
N PHE A 399 -15.60 10.80 1.02
CA PHE A 399 -14.61 11.76 0.57
C PHE A 399 -15.29 12.82 -0.29
N TYR A 400 -15.59 13.95 0.32
CA TYR A 400 -16.22 15.11 -0.30
C TYR A 400 -15.18 15.95 -1.04
N GLN A 401 -15.53 16.40 -2.24
CA GLN A 401 -14.65 17.16 -3.12
C GLN A 401 -15.31 18.51 -3.48
N PHE A 402 -14.75 19.59 -3.00
CA PHE A 402 -15.15 20.97 -3.29
C PHE A 402 -14.09 21.59 -4.19
N GLN A 403 -14.33 21.57 -5.50
CA GLN A 403 -13.35 21.98 -6.49
C GLN A 403 -13.37 23.50 -6.67
N GLY A 404 -12.22 24.14 -6.55
CA GLY A 404 -11.96 25.50 -6.95
C GLY A 404 -11.59 25.61 -8.44
N PRO A 405 -11.48 26.83 -8.98
CA PRO A 405 -11.09 27.07 -10.36
C PRO A 405 -9.62 26.64 -10.59
N LYS A 406 -9.31 26.25 -11.81
CA LYS A 406 -7.94 25.99 -12.22
C LYS A 406 -7.16 27.29 -12.37
N PRO A 407 -5.86 27.35 -12.04
CA PRO A 407 -5.04 28.51 -12.34
C PRO A 407 -5.04 28.80 -13.83
N PRO A 408 -4.92 30.07 -14.24
CA PRO A 408 -4.76 30.43 -15.64
C PRO A 408 -3.51 29.75 -16.23
N LYS A 409 -3.62 29.25 -17.45
CA LYS A 409 -2.46 28.68 -18.15
C LYS A 409 -1.39 29.78 -18.25
N ARG A 410 -0.14 29.50 -17.83
CA ARG A 410 0.99 30.38 -18.13
C ARG A 410 1.04 30.55 -19.65
N ARG A 411 0.91 31.78 -20.16
CA ARG A 411 1.22 32.08 -21.56
C ARG A 411 2.70 31.75 -21.74
N GLN A 412 3.02 30.77 -22.58
CA GLN A 412 4.38 30.61 -23.06
C GLN A 412 4.73 31.91 -23.78
N ASN A 413 5.69 32.66 -23.26
CA ASN A 413 6.27 33.79 -23.98
C ASN A 413 6.96 33.24 -25.23
N THR A 414 6.32 33.39 -26.36
CA THR A 414 6.86 33.12 -27.72
C THR A 414 7.90 34.14 -28.16
N SER A 415 8.63 34.78 -27.22
CA SER A 415 9.64 35.80 -27.49
C SER A 415 11.06 35.27 -27.77
N ASP A 416 11.32 33.97 -27.55
CA ASP A 416 12.68 33.40 -27.73
C ASP A 416 12.91 32.63 -29.05
N ILE A 417 11.96 32.70 -30.01
CA ILE A 417 12.16 32.14 -31.36
C ILE A 417 12.24 33.27 -32.41
N LYS A 418 13.11 34.26 -32.17
CA LYS A 418 13.57 35.17 -33.21
C LYS A 418 14.91 35.79 -32.79
N ARG A 419 15.97 35.00 -32.81
CA ARG A 419 17.37 35.41 -32.99
C ARG A 419 18.23 34.15 -33.09
N GLY A 420 18.56 33.78 -34.26
CA GLY A 420 19.50 32.74 -34.62
C GLY A 420 19.34 32.33 -36.06
#